data_f9c36188a1ba76545e629e6adf47b9da
#
_entry.id   f9c36188a1ba76545e629e6adf47b9da
#
_cell.length_a   1.000
_cell.length_b   1.000
_cell.length_c   1.000
_cell.angle_alpha   90.00
_cell.angle_beta   90.00
_cell.angle_gamma   90.00
#
_symmetry.space_group_name_H-M   'P 1'
#
loop_
_entity.id
_entity.type
_entity.pdbx_description
1 polymer ?
#
loop_
_entity_poly.entity_id
_entity_poly.type
_entity_poly.pdbx_seq_one_letter_code
_entity_poly.pdbx_strand_id
1 'polypeptide(L)'
;MVASWAADCAEHVLVIFEDAVPDDARVRAAIDQTRSFAAGELSVSDALRRRGGEAGAAAREAPTPAARAAAYAAEQAAAVAHMGAHALGAAGYAAQASTLAAGGDDHAVTQSEARRQVAAMTDAVARAVSSLPPIGENRSGPLGPGRLSSGHVGETIRAIQAQLQTL
;
A
#
# COMPACT_ATOMS: atom_id res chain seq x y z
N MET A 1 -11.39 -8.19 -3.77
CA MET A 1 -11.15 -7.20 -4.86
C MET A 1 -10.15 -6.12 -4.46
N VAL A 2 -10.54 -5.14 -3.60
CA VAL A 2 -9.60 -4.07 -3.18
C VAL A 2 -8.38 -4.61 -2.42
N ALA A 3 -8.55 -5.61 -1.55
CA ALA A 3 -7.45 -6.25 -0.84
C ALA A 3 -6.46 -6.96 -1.78
N SER A 4 -6.95 -7.60 -2.86
CA SER A 4 -6.07 -8.21 -3.87
C SER A 4 -5.20 -7.16 -4.55
N TRP A 5 -5.79 -6.04 -4.99
CA TRP A 5 -5.05 -4.94 -5.59
C TRP A 5 -4.02 -4.32 -4.62
N ALA A 6 -4.37 -4.18 -3.35
CA ALA A 6 -3.44 -3.70 -2.34
C ALA A 6 -2.25 -4.65 -2.13
N ALA A 7 -2.52 -5.98 -2.15
CA ALA A 7 -1.47 -7.00 -2.11
C ALA A 7 -0.56 -6.93 -3.35
N ASP A 8 -1.14 -6.72 -4.54
CA ASP A 8 -0.37 -6.58 -5.79
C ASP A 8 0.55 -5.35 -5.76
N CYS A 9 0.08 -4.22 -5.18
CA CYS A 9 0.92 -3.03 -4.99
C CYS A 9 2.09 -3.32 -4.04
N ALA A 10 1.84 -3.99 -2.91
CA ALA A 10 2.88 -4.31 -1.93
C ALA A 10 3.88 -5.34 -2.47
N GLU A 11 3.41 -6.36 -3.19
CA GLU A 11 4.25 -7.42 -3.75
C GLU A 11 5.20 -6.89 -4.82
N HIS A 12 4.77 -5.90 -5.61
CA HIS A 12 5.61 -5.26 -6.63
C HIS A 12 6.93 -4.72 -6.06
N VAL A 13 6.93 -4.28 -4.81
CA VAL A 13 8.10 -3.69 -4.15
C VAL A 13 8.71 -4.60 -3.07
N LEU A 14 8.18 -5.81 -2.90
CA LEU A 14 8.64 -6.74 -1.88
C LEU A 14 10.12 -7.07 -2.02
N VAL A 15 10.61 -7.21 -3.25
CA VAL A 15 12.03 -7.48 -3.53
C VAL A 15 12.96 -6.42 -2.90
N ILE A 16 12.52 -5.16 -2.81
CA ILE A 16 13.31 -4.08 -2.17
C ILE A 16 13.55 -4.36 -0.68
N PHE A 17 12.57 -4.96 -0.01
CA PHE A 17 12.72 -5.36 1.38
C PHE A 17 13.55 -6.65 1.51
N GLU A 18 13.25 -7.66 0.70
CA GLU A 18 13.92 -8.97 0.76
C GLU A 18 15.41 -8.88 0.42
N ASP A 19 15.79 -8.02 -0.52
CA ASP A 19 17.21 -7.76 -0.82
C ASP A 19 17.95 -7.10 0.35
N ALA A 20 17.25 -6.27 1.13
CA ALA A 20 17.81 -5.58 2.29
C ALA A 20 17.84 -6.45 3.55
N VAL A 21 16.89 -7.38 3.71
CA VAL A 21 16.71 -8.25 4.88
C VAL A 21 16.24 -9.64 4.44
N PRO A 22 17.12 -10.46 3.83
CA PRO A 22 16.75 -11.72 3.16
C PRO A 22 16.07 -12.77 4.08
N ASP A 23 16.39 -12.77 5.37
CA ASP A 23 15.91 -13.77 6.33
C ASP A 23 14.62 -13.34 7.06
N ASP A 24 14.04 -12.19 6.72
CA ASP A 24 12.85 -11.67 7.38
C ASP A 24 11.57 -11.93 6.55
N ALA A 25 10.85 -12.98 6.89
CA ALA A 25 9.64 -13.38 6.20
C ALA A 25 8.38 -12.56 6.59
N ARG A 26 8.45 -11.63 7.56
CA ARG A 26 7.28 -10.92 8.10
C ARG A 26 6.51 -10.11 7.04
N VAL A 27 7.24 -9.49 6.13
CA VAL A 27 6.64 -8.65 5.07
C VAL A 27 5.92 -9.52 4.05
N ARG A 28 6.55 -10.60 3.59
CA ARG A 28 5.90 -11.59 2.70
C ARG A 28 4.68 -12.21 3.36
N ALA A 29 4.78 -12.63 4.62
CA ALA A 29 3.67 -13.21 5.36
C ALA A 29 2.45 -12.27 5.47
N ALA A 30 2.67 -10.96 5.58
CA ALA A 30 1.58 -9.97 5.58
C ALA A 30 0.88 -9.86 4.22
N ILE A 31 1.63 -9.95 3.11
CA ILE A 31 1.07 -9.99 1.75
C ILE A 31 0.27 -11.27 1.54
N ASP A 32 0.81 -12.43 1.91
CA ASP A 32 0.13 -13.73 1.80
C ASP A 32 -1.16 -13.75 2.62
N GLN A 33 -1.13 -13.21 3.83
CA GLN A 33 -2.33 -13.01 4.64
C GLN A 33 -3.38 -12.16 3.93
N THR A 34 -2.96 -11.08 3.27
CA THR A 34 -3.87 -10.20 2.52
C THR A 34 -4.49 -10.93 1.34
N ARG A 35 -3.73 -11.78 0.65
CA ARG A 35 -4.22 -12.63 -0.44
C ARG A 35 -5.22 -13.67 0.07
N SER A 36 -4.93 -14.36 1.16
CA SER A 36 -5.87 -15.33 1.78
C SER A 36 -7.16 -14.65 2.23
N PHE A 37 -7.08 -13.43 2.76
CA PHE A 37 -8.26 -12.62 3.08
C PHE A 37 -9.06 -12.26 1.80
N ALA A 38 -8.38 -11.83 0.74
CA ALA A 38 -9.01 -11.48 -0.53
C ALA A 38 -9.69 -12.68 -1.22
N ALA A 39 -9.15 -13.89 -1.03
CA ALA A 39 -9.70 -15.15 -1.51
C ALA A 39 -10.87 -15.68 -0.66
N GLY A 40 -11.13 -15.08 0.50
CA GLY A 40 -12.16 -15.55 1.44
C GLY A 40 -11.73 -16.74 2.29
N GLU A 41 -10.47 -17.12 2.26
CA GLU A 41 -9.88 -18.22 3.04
C GLU A 41 -9.61 -17.80 4.50
N LEU A 42 -9.47 -16.52 4.74
CA LEU A 42 -9.24 -15.93 6.06
C LEU A 42 -10.45 -15.08 6.47
N SER A 43 -11.01 -15.34 7.65
CA SER A 43 -12.12 -14.53 8.17
C SER A 43 -11.68 -13.10 8.49
N VAL A 44 -12.63 -12.15 8.47
CA VAL A 44 -12.38 -10.75 8.87
C VAL A 44 -11.80 -10.69 10.28
N SER A 45 -12.33 -11.47 11.23
CA SER A 45 -11.86 -11.48 12.61
C SER A 45 -10.43 -12.00 12.75
N ASP A 46 -10.02 -12.98 11.93
CA ASP A 46 -8.65 -13.50 11.93
C ASP A 46 -7.69 -12.50 11.29
N ALA A 47 -8.08 -11.90 10.18
CA ALA A 47 -7.31 -10.85 9.53
C ALA A 47 -7.11 -9.63 10.45
N LEU A 48 -8.16 -9.23 11.18
CA LEU A 48 -8.08 -8.13 12.15
C LEU A 48 -7.15 -8.42 13.33
N ARG A 49 -7.10 -9.67 13.82
CA ARG A 49 -6.18 -10.05 14.90
C ARG A 49 -4.72 -9.91 14.48
N ARG A 50 -4.41 -10.18 13.22
CA ARG A 50 -3.04 -10.15 12.69
C ARG A 50 -2.60 -8.76 12.20
N ARG A 51 -3.50 -7.97 11.63
CA ARG A 51 -3.37 -6.55 11.21
C ARG A 51 -2.05 -6.11 10.56
N GLY A 52 -1.24 -7.01 10.05
CA GLY A 52 0.07 -6.64 9.48
C GLY A 52 1.06 -6.04 10.49
N GLY A 53 0.78 -6.15 11.79
CA GLY A 53 1.61 -5.56 12.84
C GLY A 53 3.07 -6.03 12.84
N GLU A 54 3.32 -7.24 12.37
CA GLU A 54 4.68 -7.78 12.20
C GLU A 54 5.40 -7.09 11.03
N ALA A 55 4.71 -6.81 9.92
CA ALA A 55 5.28 -6.03 8.81
C ALA A 55 5.59 -4.59 9.23
N GLY A 56 4.74 -3.97 10.08
CA GLY A 56 5.03 -2.67 10.66
C GLY A 56 6.23 -2.68 11.62
N ALA A 57 6.46 -3.78 12.35
CA ALA A 57 7.66 -3.97 13.14
C ALA A 57 8.90 -4.11 12.23
N ALA A 58 8.82 -4.96 11.20
CA ALA A 58 9.87 -5.11 10.20
C ALA A 58 10.22 -3.77 9.52
N ALA A 59 9.20 -2.94 9.21
CA ALA A 59 9.42 -1.61 8.66
C ALA A 59 10.26 -0.71 9.58
N ARG A 60 10.01 -0.74 10.89
CA ARG A 60 10.79 0.07 11.85
C ARG A 60 12.24 -0.39 11.99
N GLU A 61 12.48 -1.68 11.77
CA GLU A 61 13.79 -2.32 11.85
C GLU A 61 14.56 -2.29 10.52
N ALA A 62 13.88 -1.98 9.40
CA ALA A 62 14.47 -2.00 8.07
C ALA A 62 15.66 -1.02 7.95
N PRO A 63 16.78 -1.46 7.34
CA PRO A 63 18.03 -0.72 7.33
C PRO A 63 18.01 0.48 6.37
N THR A 64 17.15 0.45 5.33
CA THR A 64 17.08 1.52 4.33
C THR A 64 15.68 2.14 4.29
N PRO A 65 15.57 3.42 3.88
CA PRO A 65 14.27 4.07 3.70
C PRO A 65 13.38 3.36 2.67
N ALA A 66 13.97 2.83 1.59
CA ALA A 66 13.25 2.09 0.55
C ALA A 66 12.65 0.77 1.09
N ALA A 67 13.45 -0.04 1.79
CA ALA A 67 12.98 -1.28 2.43
C ALA A 67 11.91 -0.99 3.49
N ARG A 68 12.08 0.08 4.26
CA ARG A 68 11.07 0.54 5.23
C ARG A 68 9.74 0.85 4.56
N ALA A 69 9.76 1.57 3.43
CA ALA A 69 8.56 1.91 2.69
C ALA A 69 7.90 0.65 2.10
N ALA A 70 8.67 -0.31 1.57
CA ALA A 70 8.15 -1.58 1.08
C ALA A 70 7.44 -2.39 2.18
N ALA A 71 8.01 -2.45 3.38
CA ALA A 71 7.37 -3.11 4.52
C ALA A 71 6.09 -2.40 4.99
N TYR A 72 6.06 -1.05 4.97
CA TYR A 72 4.82 -0.30 5.24
C TYR A 72 3.75 -0.53 4.17
N ALA A 73 4.12 -0.74 2.88
CA ALA A 73 3.14 -1.12 1.87
C ALA A 73 2.42 -2.42 2.23
N ALA A 74 3.15 -3.43 2.70
CA ALA A 74 2.56 -4.71 3.15
C ALA A 74 1.71 -4.55 4.43
N GLU A 75 2.14 -3.73 5.39
CA GLU A 75 1.33 -3.40 6.58
C GLU A 75 -0.01 -2.78 6.18
N GLN A 76 0.02 -1.80 5.26
CA GLN A 76 -1.19 -1.15 4.77
C GLN A 76 -2.08 -2.12 3.98
N ALA A 77 -1.51 -3.01 3.18
CA ALA A 77 -2.28 -4.04 2.47
C ALA A 77 -3.02 -4.96 3.45
N ALA A 78 -2.34 -5.44 4.50
CA ALA A 78 -2.96 -6.26 5.54
C ALA A 78 -4.05 -5.51 6.33
N ALA A 79 -3.93 -4.20 6.47
CA ALA A 79 -4.90 -3.36 7.16
C ALA A 79 -6.21 -3.14 6.36
N VAL A 80 -6.27 -3.51 5.07
CA VAL A 80 -7.49 -3.41 4.24
C VAL A 80 -8.66 -4.19 4.83
N ALA A 81 -8.40 -5.30 5.52
CA ALA A 81 -9.43 -6.07 6.23
C ALA A 81 -10.13 -5.25 7.32
N HIS A 82 -9.46 -4.25 7.89
CA HIS A 82 -10.01 -3.31 8.86
C HIS A 82 -10.77 -2.17 8.17
N MET A 83 -10.17 -1.57 7.14
CA MET A 83 -10.76 -0.45 6.41
C MET A 83 -10.21 -0.40 4.99
N GLY A 84 -11.07 -0.49 3.98
CA GLY A 84 -10.69 -0.51 2.56
C GLY A 84 -9.80 0.66 2.12
N ALA A 85 -9.89 1.80 2.78
CA ALA A 85 -9.07 3.00 2.50
C ALA A 85 -7.55 2.77 2.69
N HIS A 86 -7.13 1.77 3.48
CA HIS A 86 -5.73 1.37 3.61
C HIS A 86 -5.11 0.89 2.28
N ALA A 87 -5.92 0.47 1.31
CA ALA A 87 -5.43 0.08 -0.01
C ALA A 87 -4.69 1.23 -0.73
N LEU A 88 -5.17 2.48 -0.59
CA LEU A 88 -4.44 3.65 -1.09
C LEU A 88 -3.13 3.88 -0.32
N GLY A 89 -3.08 3.52 0.96
CA GLY A 89 -1.84 3.52 1.73
C GLY A 89 -0.82 2.52 1.20
N ALA A 90 -1.25 1.30 0.87
CA ALA A 90 -0.39 0.28 0.25
C ALA A 90 0.20 0.79 -1.07
N ALA A 91 -0.63 1.36 -1.94
CA ALA A 91 -0.22 1.95 -3.20
C ALA A 91 0.77 3.12 -3.01
N GLY A 92 0.48 4.02 -2.07
CA GLY A 92 1.34 5.16 -1.77
C GLY A 92 2.72 4.76 -1.25
N TYR A 93 2.78 3.82 -0.31
CA TYR A 93 4.05 3.32 0.21
C TYR A 93 4.82 2.49 -0.83
N ALA A 94 4.15 1.74 -1.70
CA ALA A 94 4.81 1.04 -2.80
C ALA A 94 5.48 2.03 -3.76
N ALA A 95 4.80 3.11 -4.14
CA ALA A 95 5.40 4.15 -4.96
C ALA A 95 6.58 4.85 -4.26
N GLN A 96 6.45 5.12 -2.95
CA GLN A 96 7.56 5.67 -2.17
C GLN A 96 8.76 4.72 -2.15
N ALA A 97 8.56 3.41 -2.00
CA ALA A 97 9.63 2.43 -2.03
C ALA A 97 10.37 2.44 -3.37
N SER A 98 9.62 2.44 -4.49
CA SER A 98 10.19 2.53 -5.84
C SER A 98 10.98 3.82 -6.06
N THR A 99 10.43 4.97 -5.63
CA THR A 99 11.09 6.27 -5.75
C THR A 99 12.40 6.32 -4.96
N LEU A 100 12.38 5.85 -3.71
CA LEU A 100 13.57 5.80 -2.86
C LEU A 100 14.63 4.84 -3.39
N ALA A 101 14.24 3.70 -3.95
CA ALA A 101 15.16 2.74 -4.57
C ALA A 101 15.80 3.31 -5.85
N ALA A 102 15.11 4.19 -6.56
CA ALA A 102 15.62 4.87 -7.77
C ALA A 102 16.50 6.09 -7.49
N GLY A 103 16.77 6.43 -6.22
CA GLY A 103 17.66 7.54 -5.85
C GLY A 103 17.01 8.71 -5.12
N GLY A 104 15.71 8.65 -4.85
CA GLY A 104 15.11 9.43 -3.78
C GLY A 104 14.11 10.53 -4.13
N ASP A 105 14.24 11.33 -5.19
CA ASP A 105 13.38 12.50 -5.43
C ASP A 105 12.82 12.59 -6.86
N ASP A 106 12.67 11.46 -7.53
CA ASP A 106 12.16 11.47 -8.90
C ASP A 106 10.61 11.41 -8.92
N HIS A 107 9.99 12.59 -9.10
CA HIS A 107 8.54 12.70 -9.33
C HIS A 107 8.04 11.87 -10.51
N ALA A 108 8.89 11.63 -11.54
CA ALA A 108 8.51 10.81 -12.68
C ALA A 108 8.32 9.34 -12.27
N VAL A 109 9.12 8.82 -11.36
CA VAL A 109 8.94 7.47 -10.80
C VAL A 109 7.63 7.39 -10.03
N THR A 110 7.34 8.36 -9.15
CA THR A 110 6.07 8.44 -8.40
C THR A 110 4.86 8.43 -9.33
N GLN A 111 4.88 9.25 -10.39
CA GLN A 111 3.79 9.33 -11.36
C GLN A 111 3.67 8.07 -12.22
N SER A 112 4.79 7.47 -12.61
CA SER A 112 4.81 6.21 -13.36
C SER A 112 4.21 5.07 -12.54
N GLU A 113 4.57 5.00 -11.27
CA GLU A 113 4.05 3.99 -10.37
C GLU A 113 2.53 4.17 -10.13
N ALA A 114 2.05 5.39 -9.94
CA ALA A 114 0.61 5.67 -9.82
C ALA A 114 -0.15 5.21 -11.08
N ARG A 115 0.37 5.49 -12.29
CA ARG A 115 -0.23 5.02 -13.54
C ARG A 115 -0.26 3.50 -13.64
N ARG A 116 0.85 2.83 -13.29
CA ARG A 116 0.93 1.36 -13.28
C ARG A 116 -0.12 0.76 -12.36
N GLN A 117 -0.26 1.31 -11.17
CA GLN A 117 -1.21 0.83 -10.15
C GLN A 117 -2.67 1.03 -10.59
N VAL A 118 -3.01 2.16 -11.23
CA VAL A 118 -4.35 2.40 -11.80
C VAL A 118 -4.62 1.44 -12.95
N ALA A 119 -3.65 1.23 -13.84
CA ALA A 119 -3.78 0.30 -14.98
C ALA A 119 -3.97 -1.17 -14.54
N ALA A 120 -3.53 -1.53 -13.34
CA ALA A 120 -3.72 -2.86 -12.77
C ALA A 120 -5.08 -3.04 -12.07
N MET A 121 -5.90 -1.98 -11.95
CA MET A 121 -7.22 -2.08 -11.34
C MET A 121 -8.21 -2.75 -12.29
N THR A 122 -9.06 -3.61 -11.74
CA THR A 122 -10.32 -3.97 -12.42
C THR A 122 -11.32 -2.82 -12.28
N ASP A 123 -12.34 -2.77 -13.14
CA ASP A 123 -13.43 -1.77 -13.03
C ASP A 123 -14.07 -1.76 -11.63
N ALA A 124 -14.21 -2.92 -11.02
CA ALA A 124 -14.78 -3.02 -9.68
C ALA A 124 -13.87 -2.43 -8.60
N VAL A 125 -12.55 -2.58 -8.73
CA VAL A 125 -11.57 -1.95 -7.84
C VAL A 125 -11.56 -0.44 -8.06
N ALA A 126 -11.52 0.02 -9.32
CA ALA A 126 -11.53 1.44 -9.66
C ALA A 126 -12.77 2.14 -9.07
N ARG A 127 -13.97 1.57 -9.25
CA ARG A 127 -15.22 2.11 -8.64
C ARG A 127 -15.15 2.15 -7.11
N ALA A 128 -14.64 1.10 -6.48
CA ALA A 128 -14.53 1.05 -5.02
C ALA A 128 -13.55 2.10 -4.49
N VAL A 129 -12.40 2.28 -5.15
CA VAL A 129 -11.40 3.28 -4.76
C VAL A 129 -11.89 4.70 -5.05
N SER A 130 -12.60 4.94 -6.16
CA SER A 130 -13.20 6.24 -6.49
C SER A 130 -14.26 6.69 -5.48
N SER A 131 -14.90 5.76 -4.76
CA SER A 131 -15.87 6.09 -3.71
C SER A 131 -15.24 6.52 -2.38
N LEU A 132 -13.91 6.40 -2.24
CA LEU A 132 -13.20 6.82 -1.04
C LEU A 132 -13.08 8.36 -1.00
N PRO A 133 -13.08 8.95 0.21
CA PRO A 133 -12.94 10.40 0.34
C PRO A 133 -11.56 10.86 -0.16
N PRO A 134 -11.44 12.13 -0.60
CA PRO A 134 -10.15 12.70 -0.95
C PRO A 134 -9.15 12.61 0.20
N ILE A 135 -7.87 12.39 -0.15
CA ILE A 135 -6.80 12.34 0.84
C ILE A 135 -6.63 13.70 1.53
N GLY A 136 -6.52 13.67 2.85
CA GLY A 136 -6.39 14.86 3.71
C GLY A 136 -7.71 15.38 4.28
N GLU A 137 -8.87 14.96 3.76
CA GLU A 137 -10.18 15.51 4.15
C GLU A 137 -10.94 14.66 5.18
N ASN A 138 -10.67 13.36 5.25
CA ASN A 138 -11.37 12.45 6.15
C ASN A 138 -10.75 12.45 7.56
N ARG A 139 -11.38 13.13 8.50
CA ARG A 139 -10.90 13.22 9.89
C ARG A 139 -10.90 11.89 10.66
N SER A 140 -11.65 10.90 10.20
CA SER A 140 -11.93 9.67 10.97
C SER A 140 -11.27 8.41 10.39
N GLY A 141 -10.36 8.53 9.44
CA GLY A 141 -9.79 7.36 8.77
C GLY A 141 -8.35 7.57 8.31
N PRO A 142 -7.77 6.57 7.67
CA PRO A 142 -6.37 6.62 7.23
C PRO A 142 -6.11 7.70 6.16
N LEU A 143 -7.17 8.16 5.45
CA LEU A 143 -7.07 9.24 4.46
C LEU A 143 -7.21 10.64 5.08
N GLY A 144 -7.19 10.77 6.39
CA GLY A 144 -7.15 12.06 7.08
C GLY A 144 -5.79 12.76 6.98
N PRO A 145 -5.68 13.95 7.61
CA PRO A 145 -4.38 14.61 7.78
C PRO A 145 -3.41 13.70 8.54
N GLY A 146 -2.23 13.42 7.97
CA GLY A 146 -1.24 12.55 8.60
C GLY A 146 -0.24 11.96 7.62
N ARG A 147 0.31 10.80 7.96
CA ARG A 147 1.37 10.16 7.17
C ARG A 147 0.98 9.88 5.72
N LEU A 148 -0.25 9.43 5.48
CA LEU A 148 -0.70 9.11 4.13
C LEU A 148 -0.97 10.36 3.27
N SER A 149 -1.15 11.54 3.87
CA SER A 149 -1.43 12.77 3.13
C SER A 149 -0.17 13.58 2.77
N SER A 150 1.03 13.11 3.15
CA SER A 150 2.29 13.85 2.99
C SER A 150 3.33 13.11 2.14
N GLY A 151 4.30 13.85 1.59
CA GLY A 151 5.41 13.33 0.81
C GLY A 151 4.96 12.50 -0.41
N HIS A 152 5.81 11.60 -0.88
CA HIS A 152 5.54 10.73 -2.04
C HIS A 152 4.27 9.87 -1.86
N VAL A 153 3.97 9.45 -0.62
CA VAL A 153 2.75 8.68 -0.32
C VAL A 153 1.51 9.50 -0.67
N GLY A 154 1.41 10.71 -0.12
CA GLY A 154 0.27 11.59 -0.36
C GLY A 154 0.18 12.07 -1.82
N GLU A 155 1.32 12.29 -2.47
CA GLU A 155 1.38 12.64 -3.89
C GLU A 155 0.84 11.50 -4.76
N THR A 156 1.27 10.26 -4.52
CA THR A 156 0.77 9.08 -5.24
C THR A 156 -0.73 8.90 -5.05
N ILE A 157 -1.23 9.03 -3.82
CA ILE A 157 -2.66 8.86 -3.55
C ILE A 157 -3.48 9.92 -4.29
N ARG A 158 -3.04 11.20 -4.27
CA ARG A 158 -3.68 12.26 -5.06
C ARG A 158 -3.66 11.96 -6.56
N ALA A 159 -2.53 11.49 -7.08
CA ALA A 159 -2.40 11.13 -8.49
C ALA A 159 -3.34 9.98 -8.89
N ILE A 160 -3.47 8.94 -8.07
CA ILE A 160 -4.42 7.85 -8.29
C ILE A 160 -5.86 8.38 -8.26
N GLN A 161 -6.24 9.14 -7.23
CA GLN A 161 -7.59 9.68 -7.12
C GLN A 161 -7.94 10.61 -8.29
N ALA A 162 -7.01 11.45 -8.75
CA ALA A 162 -7.22 12.32 -9.91
C ALA A 162 -7.42 11.52 -11.21
N GLN A 163 -6.62 10.47 -11.45
CA GLN A 163 -6.77 9.61 -12.62
C GLN A 163 -8.13 8.90 -12.64
N LEU A 164 -8.61 8.43 -11.49
CA LEU A 164 -9.90 7.74 -11.39
C LEU A 164 -11.10 8.65 -11.61
N GLN A 165 -10.97 9.96 -11.42
CA GLN A 165 -12.03 10.95 -11.72
C GLN A 165 -12.19 11.20 -13.22
N THR A 166 -11.24 10.76 -14.04
CA THR A 166 -11.24 10.95 -15.50
C THR A 166 -11.64 9.68 -16.28
N LEU A 167 -11.90 8.57 -15.57
CA LEU A 167 -12.39 7.32 -16.15
C LEU A 167 -13.91 7.26 -16.13
#